data_1aaaca0df4738901c3e1ea1fd8b9785f
#
_entry.id   1aaaca0df4738901c3e1ea1fd8b9785f
#
_cell.length_a   1.000
_cell.length_b   1.000
_cell.length_c   1.000
_cell.angle_alpha   90.00
_cell.angle_beta   90.00
_cell.angle_gamma   90.00
#
_symmetry.space_group_name_H-M   'P 1'
#
loop_
_entity.id
_entity.type
_entity.pdbx_description
1 polymer ?
#
loop_
_entity_poly.entity_id
_entity_poly.type
_entity_poly.pdbx_seq_one_letter_code
_entity_poly.pdbx_strand_id
1 'polypeptide(L)'
;MEKAMQKEQRKLPEDTWCNPLVLENYPIGFLAPGRVGKNSGSMANFNGPARDFRELGDPEVLYDDGRWYLFPSVGEAYVSTDLVNWKYEKIKFANGEKLGYAPTIVKCRGKYLLSSSWPFAGKTEILQAFEPLGPYHSLGEPVDGEGKCLAPEWIDPMLFCDDDGRLYAYWHFGGTGEGIFGIELNPDNPIQGIGKPVKLLDFNPENQFECFGDFNEHSDMAWIEGESMFKHNGEYYLQYSACGTQFRAYTVGVGRSKSPLGPFVIQKTPVAREKYGRVCGTGHGSWVKGPDGSVWQFYTSLTRRIHMFERRIGMDRVKFDVNGDAHVQITAVPQSVGGGGLGILPVSVFKKSLASSAAGCCYSGFAFDDCTHTWWMPDDIDEHPWIEVDLLQDFDIYAFQVIWAEEGVDITQGILPEPAKYKLEFFSGNDEKKLVAVWNFYDNDRDLLIDFRSMDMVRARYVRLSYLPSVNPGLKRGVNNLTVFGKR
;
A
#
# COMPACT_ATOMS: atom_id res chain seq x y z
N MET A 1 -49.39 1.34 -15.16
CA MET A 1 -48.25 0.94 -14.35
C MET A 1 -47.07 0.84 -15.28
N GLU A 2 -46.37 1.93 -15.51
CA GLU A 2 -45.18 2.02 -16.34
C GLU A 2 -44.02 1.37 -15.57
N LYS A 3 -43.45 0.31 -16.15
CA LYS A 3 -42.14 -0.18 -15.79
C LYS A 3 -41.15 0.93 -16.19
N ALA A 4 -40.66 1.69 -15.23
CA ALA A 4 -39.48 2.50 -15.45
C ALA A 4 -38.36 1.53 -15.86
N MET A 5 -38.01 1.52 -17.13
CA MET A 5 -36.79 0.92 -17.63
C MET A 5 -35.65 1.64 -16.88
N GLN A 6 -35.01 0.96 -15.92
CA GLN A 6 -33.74 1.41 -15.40
C GLN A 6 -32.83 1.56 -16.62
N LYS A 7 -32.41 2.81 -16.90
CA LYS A 7 -31.34 3.07 -17.87
C LYS A 7 -30.16 2.23 -17.42
N GLU A 8 -29.77 1.23 -18.21
CA GLU A 8 -28.56 0.43 -17.94
C GLU A 8 -27.40 1.41 -17.75
N GLN A 9 -26.77 1.31 -16.58
CA GLN A 9 -25.61 2.14 -16.25
C GLN A 9 -24.47 1.70 -17.16
N ARG A 10 -24.10 2.55 -18.13
CA ARG A 10 -23.07 2.24 -19.12
C ARG A 10 -21.64 2.47 -18.64
N LYS A 11 -21.45 3.07 -17.48
CA LYS A 11 -20.15 3.37 -16.88
C LYS A 11 -20.23 3.25 -15.37
N LEU A 12 -19.13 2.91 -14.71
CA LEU A 12 -19.03 2.96 -13.25
C LEU A 12 -19.09 4.42 -12.75
N PRO A 13 -19.47 4.66 -11.48
CA PRO A 13 -19.41 5.99 -10.87
C PRO A 13 -18.01 6.60 -10.96
N GLU A 14 -17.92 7.93 -11.01
CA GLU A 14 -16.64 8.63 -11.07
C GLU A 14 -15.79 8.49 -9.80
N ASP A 15 -16.45 8.24 -8.67
CA ASP A 15 -15.82 7.97 -7.38
C ASP A 15 -15.37 6.50 -7.21
N THR A 16 -15.23 5.76 -8.31
CA THR A 16 -14.82 4.35 -8.29
C THR A 16 -13.30 4.22 -8.17
N TRP A 17 -12.87 3.39 -7.23
CA TRP A 17 -11.49 3.00 -7.01
C TRP A 17 -11.35 1.48 -6.92
N CYS A 18 -10.11 0.96 -6.98
CA CYS A 18 -9.80 -0.47 -6.85
C CYS A 18 -8.42 -0.66 -6.22
N ASN A 19 -8.31 -1.62 -5.29
CA ASN A 19 -7.02 -2.00 -4.70
C ASN A 19 -6.22 -2.94 -5.62
N PRO A 20 -4.88 -2.86 -5.59
CA PRO A 20 -4.09 -1.80 -4.98
C PRO A 20 -4.29 -0.46 -5.69
N LEU A 21 -4.03 0.67 -4.99
CA LEU A 21 -4.28 2.02 -5.48
C LEU A 21 -3.44 2.37 -6.71
N VAL A 22 -4.01 3.20 -7.59
CA VAL A 22 -3.30 3.79 -8.74
C VAL A 22 -2.48 4.99 -8.26
N LEU A 23 -1.20 4.78 -8.09
CA LEU A 23 -0.22 5.80 -7.72
C LEU A 23 0.87 5.84 -8.79
N GLU A 24 1.32 7.01 -9.14
CA GLU A 24 2.37 7.20 -10.16
C GLU A 24 3.75 7.34 -9.52
N ASN A 25 4.79 7.13 -10.33
CA ASN A 25 6.18 7.36 -9.94
C ASN A 25 6.61 6.54 -8.71
N TYR A 26 6.28 5.25 -8.70
CA TYR A 26 6.78 4.35 -7.66
C TYR A 26 8.30 4.45 -7.55
N PRO A 27 8.84 4.75 -6.36
CA PRO A 27 10.28 4.84 -6.18
C PRO A 27 10.95 3.48 -6.40
N ILE A 28 12.20 3.53 -6.81
CA ILE A 28 13.04 2.33 -6.86
C ILE A 28 13.39 1.96 -5.43
N GLY A 29 13.18 0.71 -5.06
CA GLY A 29 13.39 0.20 -3.72
C GLY A 29 14.79 0.52 -3.23
N PHE A 30 14.88 1.04 -2.02
CA PHE A 30 16.13 1.51 -1.43
C PHE A 30 16.43 0.73 -0.16
N LEU A 31 17.40 -0.15 -0.23
CA LEU A 31 18.05 -0.66 0.99
C LEU A 31 19.18 0.28 1.37
N ALA A 32 19.17 0.74 2.62
CA ALA A 32 20.23 1.59 3.14
C ALA A 32 21.60 0.94 2.89
N PRO A 33 22.56 1.61 2.21
CA PRO A 33 23.88 1.09 2.03
C PRO A 33 24.50 0.73 3.39
N GLY A 34 25.00 -0.48 3.54
CA GLY A 34 25.74 -0.94 4.71
C GLY A 34 24.98 -1.80 5.72
N ARG A 35 23.66 -1.99 5.60
CA ARG A 35 22.91 -2.95 6.44
C ARG A 35 22.82 -4.37 5.87
N VAL A 36 23.40 -4.60 4.74
CA VAL A 36 23.53 -5.92 4.12
C VAL A 36 24.65 -6.67 4.83
N GLY A 37 24.34 -7.20 6.00
CA GLY A 37 25.26 -8.06 6.75
C GLY A 37 25.41 -9.41 6.07
N LYS A 38 26.64 -9.86 5.87
CA LYS A 38 26.97 -11.16 5.29
C LYS A 38 26.43 -12.39 6.05
N ASN A 39 25.75 -12.21 7.19
CA ASN A 39 25.39 -13.26 8.13
C ASN A 39 23.98 -13.18 8.71
N SER A 40 23.05 -12.49 8.07
CA SER A 40 21.70 -12.38 8.60
C SER A 40 20.76 -13.45 8.05
N GLY A 41 20.84 -14.66 8.52
CA GLY A 41 19.90 -15.79 8.38
C GLY A 41 18.69 -15.59 7.44
N SER A 42 17.49 -15.51 7.98
CA SER A 42 16.24 -15.24 7.24
C SER A 42 16.19 -13.86 6.54
N MET A 43 17.12 -12.98 6.87
CA MET A 43 17.33 -11.68 6.23
C MET A 43 18.20 -11.74 4.96
N ALA A 44 18.60 -12.93 4.52
CA ALA A 44 19.44 -13.11 3.32
C ALA A 44 18.80 -12.51 2.04
N ASN A 45 17.49 -12.40 2.00
CA ASN A 45 16.77 -11.76 0.88
C ASN A 45 16.86 -10.22 0.89
N PHE A 46 17.33 -9.59 1.97
CA PHE A 46 17.73 -8.18 1.95
C PHE A 46 18.98 -7.91 1.10
N ASN A 47 19.66 -8.97 0.65
CA ASN A 47 20.93 -8.90 -0.08
C ASN A 47 20.75 -8.88 -1.59
N GLY A 48 19.51 -8.86 -2.10
CA GLY A 48 19.28 -8.61 -3.52
C GLY A 48 19.79 -7.21 -3.88
N PRO A 49 20.14 -6.98 -5.15
CA PRO A 49 20.47 -5.64 -5.58
C PRO A 49 19.25 -4.75 -5.32
N ALA A 50 19.39 -3.80 -4.38
CA ALA A 50 18.34 -2.87 -3.92
C ALA A 50 17.79 -1.97 -5.04
N ARG A 51 17.98 -2.35 -6.30
CA ARG A 51 17.78 -1.53 -7.49
C ARG A 51 16.84 -2.14 -8.50
N ASP A 52 16.43 -3.39 -8.25
CA ASP A 52 15.71 -4.18 -9.25
C ASP A 52 14.19 -4.19 -9.03
N PHE A 53 13.70 -3.50 -8.00
CA PHE A 53 12.28 -3.47 -7.67
C PHE A 53 11.82 -2.07 -7.30
N ARG A 54 10.52 -1.85 -7.42
CA ARG A 54 9.85 -0.62 -7.03
C ARG A 54 8.82 -0.89 -5.96
N GLU A 55 8.74 -0.02 -4.96
CA GLU A 55 7.86 -0.20 -3.82
C GLU A 55 7.20 1.08 -3.35
N LEU A 56 6.02 0.92 -2.74
CA LEU A 56 5.40 1.85 -1.81
C LEU A 56 4.76 1.03 -0.69
N GLY A 57 5.15 1.30 0.55
CA GLY A 57 4.60 0.63 1.73
C GLY A 57 4.43 1.61 2.88
N ASP A 58 3.98 1.13 4.02
CA ASP A 58 3.93 1.84 5.28
C ASP A 58 3.20 3.20 5.16
N PRO A 59 1.92 3.21 4.69
CA PRO A 59 1.22 4.45 4.41
C PRO A 59 0.77 5.16 5.68
N GLU A 60 1.17 6.41 5.83
CA GLU A 60 0.58 7.35 6.77
C GLU A 60 -0.26 8.37 6.02
N VAL A 61 -1.48 8.67 6.51
CA VAL A 61 -2.41 9.56 5.83
C VAL A 61 -2.93 10.65 6.74
N LEU A 62 -2.81 11.88 6.29
CA LEU A 62 -3.37 13.07 6.92
C LEU A 62 -4.52 13.62 6.06
N TYR A 63 -5.67 13.93 6.69
CA TYR A 63 -6.71 14.77 6.07
C TYR A 63 -6.66 16.17 6.68
N ASP A 64 -6.42 17.17 5.85
CA ASP A 64 -6.36 18.56 6.27
C ASP A 64 -6.79 19.51 5.14
N ASP A 65 -7.54 20.54 5.48
CA ASP A 65 -8.03 21.59 4.56
C ASP A 65 -8.64 21.02 3.25
N GLY A 66 -9.51 20.02 3.38
CA GLY A 66 -10.21 19.42 2.23
C GLY A 66 -9.36 18.52 1.36
N ARG A 67 -8.17 18.15 1.79
CA ARG A 67 -7.24 17.30 1.05
C ARG A 67 -6.74 16.14 1.88
N TRP A 68 -6.49 15.04 1.19
CA TRP A 68 -5.83 13.85 1.70
C TRP A 68 -4.37 13.90 1.29
N TYR A 69 -3.47 13.70 2.25
CA TYR A 69 -2.04 13.63 2.03
C TYR A 69 -1.56 12.25 2.44
N LEU A 70 -1.09 11.47 1.49
CA LEU A 70 -0.55 10.13 1.70
C LEU A 70 0.98 10.21 1.67
N PHE A 71 1.61 9.76 2.74
CA PHE A 71 3.06 9.68 2.92
C PHE A 71 3.44 8.20 3.06
N PRO A 72 3.89 7.55 2.01
CA PRO A 72 4.45 6.20 2.10
C PRO A 72 5.94 6.23 2.44
N SER A 73 6.52 5.07 2.69
CA SER A 73 7.97 4.89 2.80
C SER A 73 8.73 5.49 1.62
N VAL A 74 10.02 5.80 1.86
CA VAL A 74 11.03 6.33 0.94
C VAL A 74 10.85 7.79 0.48
N GLY A 75 10.08 8.57 1.23
CA GLY A 75 10.09 10.04 1.12
C GLY A 75 9.27 10.64 -0.02
N GLU A 76 8.30 9.90 -0.55
CA GLU A 76 7.35 10.39 -1.54
C GLU A 76 6.08 10.94 -0.87
N ALA A 77 5.25 11.65 -1.63
CA ALA A 77 3.92 12.07 -1.18
C ALA A 77 2.91 12.05 -2.32
N TYR A 78 1.65 11.82 -1.97
CA TYR A 78 0.53 11.88 -2.91
C TYR A 78 -0.61 12.70 -2.29
N VAL A 79 -1.27 13.49 -3.10
CA VAL A 79 -2.38 14.36 -2.66
C VAL A 79 -3.64 14.03 -3.46
N SER A 80 -4.76 13.91 -2.76
CA SER A 80 -6.08 13.70 -3.36
C SER A 80 -7.13 14.60 -2.71
N THR A 81 -8.18 14.94 -3.47
CA THR A 81 -9.38 15.61 -2.96
C THR A 81 -10.58 14.67 -2.89
N ASP A 82 -10.46 13.46 -3.45
CA ASP A 82 -11.58 12.55 -3.68
C ASP A 82 -11.29 11.07 -3.33
N LEU A 83 -10.06 10.74 -2.84
CA LEU A 83 -9.58 9.39 -2.55
C LEU A 83 -9.40 8.48 -3.79
N VAL A 84 -9.77 8.95 -4.96
CA VAL A 84 -9.68 8.20 -6.23
C VAL A 84 -8.47 8.64 -7.04
N ASN A 85 -8.36 9.96 -7.21
CA ASN A 85 -7.33 10.59 -8.03
C ASN A 85 -6.21 11.11 -7.14
N TRP A 86 -5.08 10.42 -7.17
CA TRP A 86 -3.89 10.75 -6.41
C TRP A 86 -2.85 11.39 -7.31
N LYS A 87 -2.35 12.56 -6.91
CA LYS A 87 -1.32 13.30 -7.61
C LYS A 87 -0.01 13.19 -6.82
N TYR A 88 1.04 12.78 -7.51
CA TYR A 88 2.39 12.78 -6.97
C TYR A 88 2.87 14.19 -6.63
N GLU A 89 3.41 14.36 -5.43
CA GLU A 89 3.98 15.62 -4.96
C GLU A 89 5.29 15.36 -4.22
N LYS A 90 6.20 16.32 -4.27
CA LYS A 90 7.48 16.23 -3.55
C LYS A 90 7.39 16.88 -2.18
N ILE A 91 7.89 16.18 -1.18
CA ILE A 91 8.11 16.76 0.14
C ILE A 91 9.31 17.71 0.04
N LYS A 92 9.19 18.90 0.60
CA LYS A 92 10.24 19.91 0.60
C LYS A 92 10.98 19.90 1.93
N PHE A 93 12.29 19.96 1.87
CA PHE A 93 13.18 20.01 3.02
C PHE A 93 14.05 21.27 2.95
N ALA A 94 14.30 21.90 4.11
CA ALA A 94 15.01 23.17 4.17
C ALA A 94 16.52 23.02 3.97
N ASN A 95 17.12 21.93 4.51
CA ASN A 95 18.56 21.74 4.54
C ASN A 95 18.99 20.37 3.97
N GLY A 96 18.17 19.77 3.12
CA GLY A 96 18.46 18.47 2.50
C GLY A 96 18.20 17.27 3.40
N GLU A 97 17.36 17.44 4.41
CA GLU A 97 16.81 16.33 5.21
C GLU A 97 16.13 15.32 4.29
N LYS A 98 16.03 14.08 4.73
CA LYS A 98 15.41 12.99 3.97
C LYS A 98 14.56 12.13 4.88
N LEU A 99 13.48 11.59 4.35
CA LEU A 99 12.71 10.55 5.02
C LEU A 99 13.25 9.16 4.68
N GLY A 100 13.09 8.26 5.62
CA GLY A 100 13.32 6.83 5.46
C GLY A 100 12.03 6.05 5.31
N TYR A 101 12.01 4.88 5.93
CA TYR A 101 10.84 4.01 5.98
C TYR A 101 9.84 4.45 7.06
N ALA A 102 8.57 4.04 6.90
CA ALA A 102 7.49 4.26 7.85
C ALA A 102 7.41 5.72 8.35
N PRO A 103 7.13 6.68 7.47
CA PRO A 103 6.96 8.06 7.89
C PRO A 103 5.69 8.23 8.72
N THR A 104 5.72 9.17 9.65
CA THR A 104 4.55 9.65 10.39
C THR A 104 4.41 11.15 10.20
N ILE A 105 3.17 11.62 10.06
CA ILE A 105 2.85 13.04 9.99
C ILE A 105 1.67 13.37 10.90
N VAL A 106 1.81 14.46 11.65
CA VAL A 106 0.70 14.97 12.47
C VAL A 106 0.65 16.49 12.43
N LYS A 107 -0.57 17.04 12.44
CA LYS A 107 -0.78 18.48 12.68
C LYS A 107 -1.00 18.71 14.18
N CYS A 108 -0.12 19.46 14.82
CA CYS A 108 -0.22 19.81 16.23
C CYS A 108 -0.01 21.29 16.42
N ARG A 109 -0.97 21.97 17.08
CA ARG A 109 -0.93 23.43 17.37
C ARG A 109 -0.56 24.29 16.15
N GLY A 110 -1.13 23.97 14.99
CA GLY A 110 -0.91 24.72 13.74
C GLY A 110 0.41 24.43 13.02
N LYS A 111 1.18 23.46 13.48
CA LYS A 111 2.42 23.00 12.86
C LYS A 111 2.28 21.56 12.41
N TYR A 112 3.01 21.17 11.37
CA TYR A 112 3.14 19.80 10.93
C TYR A 112 4.44 19.22 11.43
N LEU A 113 4.36 18.09 12.13
CA LEU A 113 5.51 17.33 12.60
C LEU A 113 5.62 16.06 11.75
N LEU A 114 6.84 15.73 11.36
CA LEU A 114 7.16 14.62 10.47
C LEU A 114 8.36 13.87 11.04
N SER A 115 8.32 12.54 11.01
CA SER A 115 9.46 11.68 11.39
C SER A 115 9.43 10.41 10.57
N SER A 116 10.46 9.57 10.63
CA SER A 116 10.52 8.25 9.98
C SER A 116 11.59 7.38 10.59
N SER A 117 11.54 6.08 10.31
CA SER A 117 12.63 5.14 10.62
C SER A 117 13.83 5.40 9.72
N TRP A 118 15.01 5.19 10.26
CA TRP A 118 16.28 5.08 9.51
C TRP A 118 16.42 6.03 8.33
N PRO A 119 16.50 7.34 8.56
CA PRO A 119 16.83 8.25 7.47
C PRO A 119 18.23 7.91 6.92
N PHE A 120 18.41 8.09 5.63
CA PHE A 120 19.67 7.82 4.93
C PHE A 120 20.89 8.52 5.53
N ALA A 121 20.67 9.52 6.37
CA ALA A 121 21.72 10.28 7.07
C ALA A 121 22.14 9.64 8.40
N GLY A 122 21.54 8.52 8.84
CA GLY A 122 21.92 7.83 10.08
C GLY A 122 21.33 8.41 11.35
N LYS A 123 20.43 9.39 11.26
CA LYS A 123 19.75 10.02 12.40
C LYS A 123 18.24 9.99 12.22
N THR A 124 17.53 9.61 13.26
CA THR A 124 16.08 9.76 13.34
C THR A 124 15.75 11.07 14.04
N GLU A 125 15.10 11.97 13.35
CA GLU A 125 14.80 13.32 13.84
C GLU A 125 13.30 13.61 13.73
N ILE A 126 12.82 14.51 14.55
CA ILE A 126 11.50 15.12 14.36
C ILE A 126 11.70 16.39 13.54
N LEU A 127 10.98 16.46 12.43
CA LEU A 127 11.00 17.59 11.52
C LEU A 127 9.74 18.42 11.69
N GLN A 128 9.80 19.73 11.41
CA GLN A 128 8.68 20.66 11.55
C GLN A 128 8.51 21.51 10.30
N ALA A 129 7.24 21.76 9.91
CA ALA A 129 6.86 22.71 8.88
C ALA A 129 5.57 23.45 9.25
N PHE A 130 5.17 24.44 8.44
CA PHE A 130 3.88 25.13 8.54
C PHE A 130 2.89 24.71 7.45
N GLU A 131 3.34 23.91 6.48
CA GLU A 131 2.54 23.34 5.41
C GLU A 131 2.75 21.82 5.38
N PRO A 132 1.75 21.01 4.95
CA PRO A 132 1.86 19.54 5.01
C PRO A 132 2.98 18.96 4.15
N LEU A 133 3.37 19.64 3.06
CA LEU A 133 4.46 19.22 2.17
C LEU A 133 5.77 20.00 2.42
N GLY A 134 5.88 20.71 3.55
CA GLY A 134 7.06 21.48 3.93
C GLY A 134 7.11 22.91 3.38
N PRO A 135 8.28 23.61 3.45
CA PRO A 135 9.59 23.01 3.75
C PRO A 135 9.76 22.61 5.23
N TYR A 136 10.20 21.39 5.43
CA TYR A 136 10.52 20.85 6.74
C TYR A 136 11.94 21.22 7.16
N HIS A 137 12.12 21.49 8.45
CA HIS A 137 13.43 21.66 9.07
C HIS A 137 13.53 20.76 10.32
N SER A 138 14.71 20.25 10.59
CA SER A 138 14.96 19.39 11.75
C SER A 138 14.85 20.17 13.06
N LEU A 139 14.19 19.59 14.05
CA LEU A 139 14.21 20.00 15.45
C LEU A 139 15.29 19.25 16.24
N GLY A 140 15.77 18.13 15.72
CA GLY A 140 16.74 17.24 16.35
C GLY A 140 16.19 15.87 16.72
N GLU A 141 17.02 15.08 17.40
CA GLU A 141 16.69 13.74 17.86
C GLU A 141 15.82 13.77 19.12
N PRO A 142 14.76 12.91 19.21
CA PRO A 142 13.90 12.87 20.40
C PRO A 142 14.65 12.31 21.62
N VAL A 143 14.34 12.88 22.80
CA VAL A 143 14.88 12.45 24.09
C VAL A 143 13.75 12.23 25.10
N ASP A 144 13.96 11.36 26.10
CA ASP A 144 13.02 11.19 27.20
C ASP A 144 13.09 12.35 28.22
N GLY A 145 12.30 12.26 29.30
CA GLY A 145 12.25 13.27 30.36
C GLY A 145 13.55 13.44 31.15
N GLU A 146 14.47 12.48 31.06
CA GLU A 146 15.80 12.51 31.70
C GLU A 146 16.90 12.92 30.70
N GLY A 147 16.55 13.14 29.44
CA GLY A 147 17.49 13.53 28.37
C GLY A 147 18.18 12.34 27.69
N LYS A 148 17.72 11.09 27.92
CA LYS A 148 18.21 9.93 27.17
C LYS A 148 17.68 10.00 25.73
N CYS A 149 18.58 9.90 24.74
CA CYS A 149 18.21 9.86 23.34
C CYS A 149 17.39 8.60 23.00
N LEU A 150 16.24 8.79 22.33
CA LEU A 150 15.34 7.74 21.90
C LEU A 150 15.60 7.29 20.45
N ALA A 151 16.33 8.09 19.66
CA ALA A 151 16.56 7.86 18.24
C ALA A 151 17.13 6.49 17.87
N PRO A 152 18.02 5.86 18.66
CA PRO A 152 18.51 4.50 18.35
C PRO A 152 17.43 3.41 18.39
N GLU A 153 16.36 3.66 19.13
CA GLU A 153 15.25 2.72 19.36
C GLU A 153 13.99 3.09 18.56
N TRP A 154 14.06 4.16 17.79
CA TRP A 154 12.91 4.80 17.11
C TRP A 154 12.63 4.16 15.76
N ILE A 155 11.99 2.98 15.79
CA ILE A 155 11.57 2.27 14.56
C ILE A 155 10.07 2.45 14.38
N ASP A 156 9.63 2.69 13.15
CA ASP A 156 8.25 2.94 12.74
C ASP A 156 7.55 4.00 13.63
N PRO A 157 8.17 5.18 13.84
CA PRO A 157 7.62 6.14 14.77
C PRO A 157 6.24 6.62 14.34
N MET A 158 5.34 6.75 15.31
CA MET A 158 4.05 7.40 15.16
C MET A 158 3.97 8.62 16.08
N LEU A 159 3.61 9.77 15.52
CA LEU A 159 3.30 10.99 16.27
C LEU A 159 1.78 11.20 16.32
N PHE A 160 1.25 11.44 17.49
CA PHE A 160 -0.19 11.66 17.70
C PHE A 160 -0.44 12.92 18.53
N CYS A 161 -1.21 13.85 17.99
CA CYS A 161 -1.70 15.02 18.72
C CYS A 161 -3.15 14.79 19.13
N ASP A 162 -3.41 14.77 20.43
CA ASP A 162 -4.75 14.57 20.97
C ASP A 162 -5.60 15.84 20.85
N ASP A 163 -6.91 15.73 21.02
CA ASP A 163 -7.88 16.83 20.92
C ASP A 163 -7.60 17.98 21.91
N ASP A 164 -6.93 17.69 23.02
CA ASP A 164 -6.52 18.71 24.02
C ASP A 164 -5.16 19.35 23.71
N GLY A 165 -4.52 18.99 22.58
CA GLY A 165 -3.26 19.52 22.13
C GLY A 165 -2.05 18.92 22.81
N ARG A 166 -2.18 17.82 23.57
CA ARG A 166 -1.06 17.01 24.03
C ARG A 166 -0.51 16.19 22.88
N LEU A 167 0.79 16.00 22.85
CA LEU A 167 1.53 15.30 21.83
C LEU A 167 2.09 13.99 22.40
N TYR A 168 1.98 12.92 21.65
CA TYR A 168 2.49 11.60 22.00
C TYR A 168 3.34 11.06 20.86
N ALA A 169 4.29 10.18 21.20
CA ALA A 169 5.03 9.38 20.27
C ALA A 169 4.96 7.91 20.63
N TYR A 170 4.90 7.06 19.61
CA TYR A 170 4.91 5.60 19.73
C TYR A 170 5.97 5.05 18.79
N TRP A 171 6.60 3.94 19.17
CA TRP A 171 7.61 3.26 18.37
C TRP A 171 7.82 1.84 18.89
N HIS A 172 8.42 0.99 18.10
CA HIS A 172 8.89 -0.29 18.60
C HIS A 172 10.41 -0.33 18.64
N PHE A 173 10.93 -1.22 19.45
CA PHE A 173 12.37 -1.44 19.58
C PHE A 173 12.75 -2.67 18.76
N GLY A 174 13.57 -2.45 17.74
CA GLY A 174 13.87 -3.39 16.67
C GLY A 174 14.35 -4.77 17.06
N GLY A 175 13.46 -5.70 17.08
CA GLY A 175 13.74 -7.10 17.28
C GLY A 175 12.49 -7.89 17.65
N THR A 176 12.59 -9.20 17.58
CA THR A 176 11.49 -10.09 17.95
C THR A 176 11.21 -9.98 19.43
N GLY A 177 9.98 -9.59 19.80
CA GLY A 177 9.48 -9.64 21.18
C GLY A 177 9.84 -8.43 22.05
N GLU A 178 10.33 -7.34 21.51
CA GLU A 178 10.63 -6.13 22.30
C GLU A 178 9.40 -5.24 22.53
N GLY A 179 8.36 -5.33 21.66
CA GLY A 179 7.07 -4.66 21.82
C GLY A 179 7.06 -3.19 21.45
N ILE A 180 5.90 -2.56 21.70
CA ILE A 180 5.62 -1.16 21.39
C ILE A 180 5.72 -0.30 22.64
N PHE A 181 6.38 0.84 22.51
CA PHE A 181 6.55 1.85 23.55
C PHE A 181 5.81 3.13 23.18
N GLY A 182 5.51 3.93 24.20
CA GLY A 182 4.96 5.26 24.02
C GLY A 182 5.43 6.24 25.07
N ILE A 183 5.43 7.53 24.74
CA ILE A 183 5.79 8.63 25.62
C ILE A 183 4.95 9.86 25.28
N GLU A 184 4.65 10.68 26.28
CA GLU A 184 4.14 12.05 26.03
C GLU A 184 5.33 12.96 25.67
N LEU A 185 5.16 13.80 24.65
CA LEU A 185 6.13 14.80 24.24
C LEU A 185 5.65 16.21 24.62
N ASN A 186 6.59 17.12 24.86
CA ASN A 186 6.26 18.53 25.04
C ASN A 186 5.85 19.16 23.70
N PRO A 187 4.59 19.57 23.49
CA PRO A 187 4.15 20.09 22.19
C PRO A 187 4.81 21.46 21.81
N ASP A 188 5.41 22.16 22.78
CA ASP A 188 6.16 23.39 22.53
C ASP A 188 7.64 23.11 22.18
N ASN A 189 8.15 21.92 22.55
CA ASN A 189 9.45 21.38 22.17
C ASN A 189 9.32 19.89 21.82
N PRO A 190 8.86 19.53 20.61
CA PRO A 190 8.43 18.18 20.25
C PRO A 190 9.50 17.08 20.37
N ILE A 191 10.77 17.44 20.47
CA ILE A 191 11.85 16.47 20.70
C ILE A 191 12.02 16.10 22.18
N GLN A 192 11.36 16.81 23.10
CA GLN A 192 11.51 16.61 24.56
C GLN A 192 10.35 15.76 25.09
N GLY A 193 10.66 14.57 25.59
CA GLY A 193 9.73 13.71 26.30
C GLY A 193 9.36 14.21 27.69
N ILE A 194 8.19 13.84 28.16
CA ILE A 194 7.69 14.08 29.50
C ILE A 194 7.68 12.72 30.24
N GLY A 195 8.56 12.56 31.21
CA GLY A 195 8.74 11.28 31.94
C GLY A 195 9.55 10.25 31.14
N LYS A 196 9.28 8.98 31.39
CA LYS A 196 9.95 7.84 30.75
C LYS A 196 9.01 7.11 29.77
N PRO A 197 9.58 6.45 28.75
CA PRO A 197 8.78 5.56 27.89
C PRO A 197 8.03 4.50 28.68
N VAL A 198 6.82 4.18 28.26
CA VAL A 198 5.98 3.12 28.81
C VAL A 198 5.85 2.03 27.75
N LYS A 199 6.08 0.76 28.14
CA LYS A 199 5.77 -0.39 27.25
C LYS A 199 4.26 -0.58 27.20
N LEU A 200 3.70 -0.57 26.01
CA LEU A 200 2.25 -0.56 25.75
C LEU A 200 1.73 -1.91 25.31
N LEU A 201 2.42 -2.56 24.40
CA LEU A 201 2.06 -3.85 23.81
C LEU A 201 3.30 -4.74 23.71
N ASP A 202 3.07 -6.05 23.69
CA ASP A 202 4.10 -7.05 23.46
C ASP A 202 3.54 -8.19 22.62
N PHE A 203 4.43 -8.96 21.99
CA PHE A 203 4.06 -10.17 21.28
C PHE A 203 3.35 -11.17 22.20
N ASN A 204 2.23 -11.70 21.73
CA ASN A 204 1.51 -12.76 22.42
C ASN A 204 1.34 -13.98 21.49
N PRO A 205 2.07 -15.09 21.72
CA PRO A 205 1.99 -16.28 20.87
C PRO A 205 0.59 -16.96 20.87
N GLU A 206 -0.27 -16.65 21.84
CA GLU A 206 -1.67 -17.12 21.86
C GLU A 206 -2.51 -16.42 20.78
N ASN A 207 -2.10 -15.25 20.33
CA ASN A 207 -2.67 -14.55 19.18
C ASN A 207 -2.04 -15.11 17.89
N GLN A 208 -2.56 -16.21 17.36
CA GLN A 208 -1.98 -16.89 16.20
C GLN A 208 -1.70 -15.95 15.02
N PHE A 209 -2.50 -14.90 14.83
CA PHE A 209 -2.29 -13.96 13.73
C PHE A 209 -1.01 -13.12 13.88
N GLU A 210 -0.43 -13.05 15.08
CA GLU A 210 0.84 -12.35 15.34
C GLU A 210 2.06 -13.17 14.92
N CYS A 211 1.95 -14.50 14.88
CA CYS A 211 3.07 -15.41 14.65
C CYS A 211 3.62 -15.32 13.22
N PHE A 212 4.94 -15.47 13.06
CA PHE A 212 5.62 -15.47 11.77
C PHE A 212 5.15 -16.60 10.85
N GLY A 213 5.39 -16.41 9.56
CA GLY A 213 5.13 -17.37 8.49
C GLY A 213 3.92 -17.00 7.63
N ASP A 214 3.91 -17.47 6.39
CA ASP A 214 2.78 -17.25 5.46
C ASP A 214 1.45 -17.83 5.99
N PHE A 215 1.54 -18.79 6.94
CA PHE A 215 0.40 -19.43 7.61
C PHE A 215 0.38 -19.18 9.12
N ASN A 216 1.22 -18.27 9.64
CA ASN A 216 1.42 -18.00 11.06
C ASN A 216 1.89 -19.25 11.85
N GLU A 217 2.79 -20.02 11.26
CA GLU A 217 3.24 -21.32 11.76
C GLU A 217 4.36 -21.25 12.80
N HIS A 218 5.01 -20.11 12.99
CA HIS A 218 6.14 -19.92 13.90
C HIS A 218 5.71 -19.15 15.15
N SER A 219 5.24 -19.87 16.18
CA SER A 219 4.71 -19.27 17.41
C SER A 219 5.78 -18.70 18.37
N ASP A 220 7.04 -18.88 18.06
CA ASP A 220 8.18 -18.39 18.84
C ASP A 220 8.74 -17.05 18.32
N MET A 221 8.18 -16.51 17.26
CA MET A 221 8.70 -15.33 16.60
C MET A 221 7.59 -14.46 16.01
N ALA A 222 7.74 -13.15 16.14
CA ALA A 222 6.94 -12.12 15.44
C ALA A 222 7.68 -10.79 15.40
N TRP A 223 7.31 -9.95 14.44
CA TRP A 223 7.48 -8.52 14.58
C TRP A 223 6.15 -7.92 15.03
N ILE A 224 6.20 -7.06 16.04
CA ILE A 224 5.10 -6.22 16.51
C ILE A 224 5.56 -4.80 16.25
N GLU A 225 5.07 -4.22 15.15
CA GLU A 225 5.63 -3.02 14.52
C GLU A 225 4.54 -2.14 13.91
N GLY A 226 4.88 -1.04 13.24
CA GLY A 226 3.95 -0.25 12.43
C GLY A 226 2.81 0.36 13.25
N GLU A 227 3.15 1.06 14.31
CA GLU A 227 2.22 1.68 15.24
C GLU A 227 1.42 2.79 14.56
N SER A 228 0.11 2.84 14.80
CA SER A 228 -0.74 3.97 14.43
C SER A 228 -1.81 4.20 15.49
N MET A 229 -1.86 5.42 16.03
CA MET A 229 -2.82 5.80 17.05
C MET A 229 -4.01 6.55 16.45
N PHE A 230 -5.22 6.12 16.82
CA PHE A 230 -6.45 6.78 16.40
C PHE A 230 -7.41 6.93 17.59
N LYS A 231 -8.07 8.07 17.69
CA LYS A 231 -9.09 8.32 18.71
C LYS A 231 -10.48 8.28 18.11
N HIS A 232 -11.35 7.42 18.64
CA HIS A 232 -12.72 7.29 18.20
C HIS A 232 -13.69 7.17 19.38
N ASN A 233 -14.73 8.00 19.43
CA ASN A 233 -15.76 7.98 20.49
C ASN A 233 -15.18 7.99 21.92
N GLY A 234 -14.08 8.72 22.16
CA GLY A 234 -13.44 8.83 23.47
C GLY A 234 -12.62 7.60 23.89
N GLU A 235 -12.33 6.71 22.96
CA GLU A 235 -11.39 5.60 23.12
C GLU A 235 -10.19 5.77 22.19
N TYR A 236 -9.04 5.26 22.63
CA TYR A 236 -7.80 5.22 21.86
C TYR A 236 -7.61 3.83 21.28
N TYR A 237 -7.31 3.78 19.99
CA TYR A 237 -7.06 2.58 19.21
C TYR A 237 -5.61 2.62 18.76
N LEU A 238 -4.77 1.84 19.43
CA LEU A 238 -3.38 1.65 19.00
C LEU A 238 -3.33 0.46 18.04
N GLN A 239 -3.26 0.75 16.75
CA GLN A 239 -2.98 -0.25 15.75
C GLN A 239 -1.53 -0.72 15.88
N TYR A 240 -1.29 -1.94 15.45
CA TYR A 240 0.03 -2.49 15.27
C TYR A 240 -0.01 -3.52 14.14
N SER A 241 1.13 -3.74 13.54
CA SER A 241 1.29 -4.74 12.50
C SER A 241 2.00 -5.96 13.05
N ALA A 242 1.61 -7.11 12.60
CA ALA A 242 2.11 -8.37 13.11
C ALA A 242 2.39 -9.38 12.00
N CYS A 243 3.14 -10.41 12.34
CA CYS A 243 3.66 -11.48 11.51
C CYS A 243 4.95 -11.09 10.78
N GLY A 244 5.13 -9.87 10.30
CA GLY A 244 6.28 -9.41 9.53
C GLY A 244 5.96 -9.18 8.05
N THR A 245 6.46 -8.07 7.54
CA THR A 245 6.13 -7.52 6.22
C THR A 245 6.45 -8.44 5.04
N GLN A 246 7.32 -9.43 5.22
CA GLN A 246 7.71 -10.39 4.18
C GLN A 246 6.69 -11.51 3.94
N PHE A 247 5.69 -11.66 4.83
CA PHE A 247 4.73 -12.75 4.76
C PHE A 247 3.37 -12.28 4.24
N ARG A 248 2.70 -13.15 3.49
CA ARG A 248 1.31 -12.89 3.06
C ARG A 248 0.32 -12.84 4.22
N ALA A 249 0.70 -13.36 5.40
CA ALA A 249 -0.07 -13.27 6.63
C ALA A 249 0.12 -11.94 7.38
N TYR A 250 0.93 -11.01 6.87
CA TYR A 250 1.09 -9.67 7.46
C TYR A 250 -0.26 -8.99 7.63
N THR A 251 -0.53 -8.48 8.83
CA THR A 251 -1.87 -8.09 9.26
C THR A 251 -1.83 -6.91 10.23
N VAL A 252 -2.97 -6.25 10.42
CA VAL A 252 -3.17 -5.21 11.42
C VAL A 252 -3.96 -5.76 12.61
N GLY A 253 -3.36 -5.70 13.80
CA GLY A 253 -4.02 -5.85 15.09
C GLY A 253 -4.36 -4.49 15.71
N VAL A 254 -5.13 -4.47 16.78
CA VAL A 254 -5.45 -3.24 17.54
C VAL A 254 -5.60 -3.51 19.03
N GLY A 255 -5.03 -2.62 19.84
CA GLY A 255 -5.32 -2.49 21.26
C GLY A 255 -6.21 -1.29 21.55
N ARG A 256 -7.14 -1.40 22.49
CA ARG A 256 -8.06 -0.33 22.90
C ARG A 256 -7.79 0.12 24.31
N SER A 257 -7.88 1.42 24.58
CA SER A 257 -7.69 2.02 25.90
C SER A 257 -8.52 3.28 26.11
N LYS A 258 -8.69 3.69 27.35
CA LYS A 258 -9.23 5.02 27.72
C LYS A 258 -8.14 6.08 27.88
N SER A 259 -6.88 5.71 27.73
CA SER A 259 -5.72 6.59 27.84
C SER A 259 -4.76 6.36 26.67
N PRO A 260 -4.12 7.41 26.13
CA PRO A 260 -3.18 7.30 25.02
C PRO A 260 -1.92 6.47 25.37
N LEU A 261 -1.60 6.33 26.64
CA LEU A 261 -0.47 5.51 27.14
C LEU A 261 -0.95 4.24 27.84
N GLY A 262 -2.15 3.77 27.53
CA GLY A 262 -2.67 2.49 28.00
C GLY A 262 -3.24 2.52 29.43
N PRO A 263 -3.45 1.33 30.05
CA PRO A 263 -3.19 0.01 29.47
C PRO A 263 -4.14 -0.31 28.30
N PHE A 264 -3.63 -1.05 27.30
CA PHE A 264 -4.39 -1.47 26.14
C PHE A 264 -4.93 -2.89 26.28
N VAL A 265 -6.15 -3.12 25.83
CA VAL A 265 -6.77 -4.44 25.69
C VAL A 265 -6.78 -4.80 24.20
N ILE A 266 -6.10 -5.89 23.85
CA ILE A 266 -5.99 -6.35 22.48
C ILE A 266 -7.31 -6.93 21.98
N GLN A 267 -7.76 -6.50 20.80
CA GLN A 267 -8.88 -7.13 20.09
C GLN A 267 -8.47 -8.54 19.64
N LYS A 268 -9.34 -9.53 19.90
CA LYS A 268 -9.01 -10.95 19.62
C LYS A 268 -8.87 -11.30 18.15
N THR A 269 -9.52 -10.54 17.27
CA THR A 269 -9.46 -10.72 15.82
C THR A 269 -8.69 -9.58 15.19
N PRO A 270 -7.85 -9.83 14.18
CA PRO A 270 -7.18 -8.75 13.46
C PRO A 270 -8.19 -7.82 12.79
N VAL A 271 -7.81 -6.56 12.64
CA VAL A 271 -8.65 -5.52 12.02
C VAL A 271 -8.68 -5.67 10.51
N ALA A 272 -7.49 -5.81 9.91
CA ALA A 272 -7.30 -5.94 8.47
C ALA A 272 -6.42 -7.14 8.20
N ARG A 273 -6.93 -8.13 7.47
CA ARG A 273 -6.19 -9.35 7.16
C ARG A 273 -6.68 -9.98 5.88
N GLU A 274 -5.80 -10.04 4.89
CA GLU A 274 -5.98 -10.84 3.69
C GLU A 274 -4.67 -11.56 3.35
N LYS A 275 -4.76 -12.86 3.10
CA LYS A 275 -3.59 -13.73 2.84
C LYS A 275 -3.47 -14.14 1.38
N TYR A 276 -4.52 -13.97 0.61
CA TYR A 276 -4.63 -14.53 -0.73
C TYR A 276 -5.04 -13.46 -1.74
N GLY A 277 -4.88 -13.82 -3.01
CA GLY A 277 -5.21 -12.91 -4.10
C GLY A 277 -4.14 -11.84 -4.33
N ARG A 278 -4.44 -10.90 -5.24
CA ARG A 278 -3.55 -9.80 -5.62
C ARG A 278 -3.49 -8.65 -4.60
N VAL A 279 -4.31 -8.71 -3.53
CA VAL A 279 -4.24 -7.82 -2.37
C VAL A 279 -4.08 -8.68 -1.15
N CYS A 280 -2.85 -8.87 -0.69
CA CYS A 280 -2.54 -9.72 0.47
C CYS A 280 -1.39 -9.12 1.27
N GLY A 281 -1.14 -9.64 2.48
CA GLY A 281 -0.12 -9.11 3.38
C GLY A 281 -0.44 -7.68 3.80
N THR A 282 -1.67 -7.48 4.33
CA THR A 282 -2.32 -6.18 4.54
C THR A 282 -1.98 -5.56 5.88
N GLY A 283 -0.69 -5.56 6.25
CA GLY A 283 -0.17 -4.92 7.46
C GLY A 283 0.24 -3.46 7.24
N HIS A 284 0.85 -2.89 8.22
CA HIS A 284 1.42 -1.55 8.35
C HIS A 284 0.61 -0.46 7.62
N GLY A 285 -0.12 0.31 8.39
CA GLY A 285 -0.94 1.39 7.84
C GLY A 285 -1.56 2.25 8.92
N SER A 286 -2.32 3.23 8.49
CA SER A 286 -2.93 4.23 9.37
C SER A 286 -4.43 4.36 9.15
N TRP A 287 -5.12 4.84 10.20
CA TRP A 287 -6.50 5.30 10.09
C TRP A 287 -6.57 6.80 9.94
N VAL A 288 -7.46 7.20 9.05
CA VAL A 288 -7.76 8.63 8.86
C VAL A 288 -9.27 8.84 8.78
N LYS A 289 -9.73 9.90 9.44
CA LYS A 289 -11.15 10.27 9.42
C LYS A 289 -11.42 11.24 8.28
N GLY A 290 -12.39 10.90 7.44
CA GLY A 290 -12.88 11.76 6.37
C GLY A 290 -13.86 12.85 6.85
N PRO A 291 -14.16 13.81 5.96
CA PRO A 291 -15.04 14.93 6.25
C PRO A 291 -16.50 14.49 6.50
N ASP A 292 -16.90 13.36 5.95
CA ASP A 292 -18.22 12.73 6.14
C ASP A 292 -18.30 11.89 7.42
N GLY A 293 -17.23 11.86 8.22
CA GLY A 293 -17.09 11.05 9.43
C GLY A 293 -16.73 9.59 9.19
N SER A 294 -16.59 9.15 7.93
CA SER A 294 -16.07 7.83 7.61
C SER A 294 -14.62 7.69 8.06
N VAL A 295 -14.25 6.49 8.49
CA VAL A 295 -12.86 6.16 8.82
C VAL A 295 -12.31 5.22 7.76
N TRP A 296 -11.11 5.52 7.27
CA TRP A 296 -10.42 4.77 6.26
C TRP A 296 -9.16 4.15 6.85
N GLN A 297 -8.95 2.89 6.58
CA GLN A 297 -7.68 2.20 6.78
C GLN A 297 -6.90 2.25 5.47
N PHE A 298 -5.71 2.85 5.51
CA PHE A 298 -4.69 2.62 4.49
C PHE A 298 -3.76 1.51 4.99
N TYR A 299 -3.24 0.70 4.08
CA TYR A 299 -2.41 -0.45 4.45
C TYR A 299 -1.42 -0.82 3.33
N THR A 300 -0.34 -1.45 3.72
CA THR A 300 0.59 -2.11 2.80
C THR A 300 -0.09 -3.33 2.16
N SER A 301 0.17 -3.59 0.89
CA SER A 301 -0.16 -4.82 0.20
C SER A 301 1.09 -5.43 -0.42
N LEU A 302 1.37 -6.69 -0.09
CA LEU A 302 2.57 -7.40 -0.50
C LEU A 302 2.48 -7.86 -1.95
N THR A 303 3.52 -7.62 -2.74
CA THR A 303 3.67 -8.21 -4.08
C THR A 303 4.73 -9.32 -4.07
N ARG A 304 5.87 -9.13 -3.46
CA ARG A 304 6.96 -10.11 -3.26
C ARG A 304 7.28 -10.96 -4.50
N ARG A 305 7.45 -10.33 -5.65
CA ARG A 305 7.83 -10.99 -6.89
C ARG A 305 9.35 -11.19 -6.97
N ILE A 306 10.11 -10.12 -6.77
CA ILE A 306 11.58 -10.10 -6.80
C ILE A 306 12.14 -9.93 -5.39
N HIS A 307 11.54 -9.07 -4.59
CA HIS A 307 12.03 -8.69 -3.28
C HIS A 307 10.90 -8.67 -2.23
N MET A 308 11.24 -8.91 -0.96
CA MET A 308 10.28 -8.92 0.15
C MET A 308 9.62 -7.56 0.41
N PHE A 309 10.23 -6.46 -0.02
CA PHE A 309 9.67 -5.12 0.04
C PHE A 309 9.04 -4.64 -1.27
N GLU A 310 8.75 -5.51 -2.21
CA GLU A 310 7.86 -5.15 -3.31
C GLU A 310 6.44 -5.00 -2.78
N ARG A 311 6.09 -3.78 -2.40
CA ARG A 311 4.83 -3.47 -1.73
C ARG A 311 4.03 -2.47 -2.53
N ARG A 312 2.74 -2.46 -2.29
CA ARG A 312 1.74 -1.57 -2.87
C ARG A 312 0.87 -1.05 -1.74
N ILE A 313 0.05 -0.05 -2.02
CA ILE A 313 -0.86 0.53 -1.03
C ILE A 313 -2.30 0.18 -1.40
N GLY A 314 -3.05 -0.24 -0.40
CA GLY A 314 -4.49 -0.38 -0.46
C GLY A 314 -5.19 0.53 0.53
N MET A 315 -6.49 0.71 0.36
CA MET A 315 -7.36 1.38 1.32
C MET A 315 -8.72 0.69 1.37
N ASP A 316 -9.35 0.68 2.54
CA ASP A 316 -10.73 0.23 2.74
C ASP A 316 -11.36 0.94 3.92
N ARG A 317 -12.69 0.87 4.03
CA ARG A 317 -13.42 1.51 5.14
C ARG A 317 -13.31 0.71 6.42
N VAL A 318 -13.05 1.41 7.52
CA VAL A 318 -13.14 0.85 8.88
C VAL A 318 -14.61 0.89 9.33
N LYS A 319 -15.05 -0.23 9.88
CA LYS A 319 -16.36 -0.36 10.53
C LYS A 319 -16.17 -0.71 12.00
N PHE A 320 -16.92 -0.06 12.87
CA PHE A 320 -16.93 -0.38 14.29
C PHE A 320 -18.23 -1.11 14.61
N ASP A 321 -18.14 -2.22 15.33
CA ASP A 321 -19.29 -2.96 15.80
C ASP A 321 -19.90 -2.33 17.07
N VAL A 322 -20.95 -2.96 17.60
CA VAL A 322 -21.65 -2.45 18.80
C VAL A 322 -20.78 -2.50 20.06
N ASN A 323 -19.72 -3.28 20.09
CA ASN A 323 -18.76 -3.38 21.19
C ASN A 323 -17.59 -2.39 21.01
N GLY A 324 -17.53 -1.71 19.87
CA GLY A 324 -16.44 -0.84 19.48
C GLY A 324 -15.26 -1.58 18.85
N ASP A 325 -15.39 -2.86 18.52
CA ASP A 325 -14.35 -3.59 17.80
C ASP A 325 -14.30 -3.13 16.35
N ALA A 326 -13.07 -2.93 15.85
CA ALA A 326 -12.83 -2.41 14.51
C ALA A 326 -12.64 -3.54 13.50
N HIS A 327 -13.23 -3.38 12.33
CA HIS A 327 -13.17 -4.36 11.23
C HIS A 327 -12.98 -3.66 9.90
N VAL A 328 -12.08 -4.21 9.08
CA VAL A 328 -11.84 -3.78 7.69
C VAL A 328 -12.02 -4.99 6.78
N GLN A 329 -12.94 -4.87 5.85
CA GLN A 329 -13.07 -5.86 4.78
C GLN A 329 -12.14 -5.45 3.64
N ILE A 330 -11.05 -6.17 3.48
CA ILE A 330 -10.12 -5.96 2.37
C ILE A 330 -10.83 -6.26 1.04
N THR A 331 -10.72 -5.34 0.10
CA THR A 331 -11.37 -5.46 -1.21
C THR A 331 -10.36 -5.52 -2.34
N ALA A 332 -10.65 -6.32 -3.36
CA ALA A 332 -9.87 -6.45 -4.58
C ALA A 332 -10.76 -6.30 -5.84
N VAL A 333 -11.90 -5.62 -5.69
CA VAL A 333 -12.85 -5.32 -6.77
C VAL A 333 -13.24 -3.85 -6.70
N PRO A 334 -13.72 -3.27 -7.82
CA PRO A 334 -14.12 -1.86 -7.86
C PRO A 334 -15.13 -1.50 -6.78
N GLN A 335 -14.84 -0.42 -6.06
CA GLN A 335 -15.66 0.14 -4.97
C GLN A 335 -15.95 1.61 -5.26
N SER A 336 -17.04 2.14 -4.69
CA SER A 336 -17.33 3.57 -4.68
C SER A 336 -16.93 4.21 -3.35
N VAL A 337 -16.30 5.39 -3.39
CA VAL A 337 -15.99 6.18 -2.19
C VAL A 337 -17.27 6.55 -1.44
N GLY A 338 -18.37 6.80 -2.14
CA GLY A 338 -19.69 7.01 -1.53
C GLY A 338 -20.27 5.78 -0.83
N GLY A 339 -19.66 4.60 -1.01
CA GLY A 339 -20.12 3.32 -0.45
C GLY A 339 -21.14 2.62 -1.34
N GLY A 340 -21.44 1.38 -0.98
CA GLY A 340 -22.30 0.50 -1.76
C GLY A 340 -21.51 -0.39 -2.74
N GLY A 341 -21.91 -1.67 -2.85
CA GLY A 341 -21.31 -2.60 -3.80
C GLY A 341 -21.75 -2.31 -5.24
N LEU A 342 -20.79 -2.27 -6.16
CA LEU A 342 -21.06 -2.00 -7.59
C LEU A 342 -21.59 -3.24 -8.33
N GLY A 343 -21.57 -4.43 -7.69
CA GLY A 343 -22.00 -5.70 -8.30
C GLY A 343 -21.08 -6.14 -9.45
N ILE A 344 -19.84 -5.64 -9.49
CA ILE A 344 -18.84 -5.94 -10.52
C ILE A 344 -17.88 -6.99 -9.98
N LEU A 345 -17.63 -8.03 -10.77
CA LEU A 345 -16.82 -9.19 -10.39
C LEU A 345 -15.55 -9.29 -11.24
N PRO A 346 -14.47 -9.91 -10.72
CA PRO A 346 -13.25 -10.18 -11.48
C PRO A 346 -13.47 -11.40 -12.40
N VAL A 347 -13.99 -11.16 -13.61
CA VAL A 347 -14.45 -12.21 -14.54
C VAL A 347 -13.32 -12.93 -15.28
N SER A 348 -12.08 -12.40 -15.25
CA SER A 348 -10.90 -13.01 -15.91
C SER A 348 -10.11 -13.97 -15.03
N VAL A 349 -10.33 -13.97 -13.71
CA VAL A 349 -9.55 -14.77 -12.75
C VAL A 349 -9.77 -16.28 -13.00
N PHE A 350 -8.67 -17.04 -13.04
CA PHE A 350 -8.60 -18.47 -13.33
C PHE A 350 -9.22 -18.87 -14.68
N LYS A 351 -9.17 -18.00 -15.67
CA LYS A 351 -9.63 -18.27 -17.03
C LYS A 351 -8.48 -18.72 -17.92
N LYS A 352 -8.84 -19.43 -18.99
CA LYS A 352 -7.89 -19.88 -20.02
C LYS A 352 -7.30 -18.68 -20.74
N SER A 353 -5.99 -18.68 -20.90
CA SER A 353 -5.25 -17.60 -21.55
C SER A 353 -4.30 -18.10 -22.63
N LEU A 354 -3.94 -17.19 -23.52
CA LEU A 354 -2.93 -17.34 -24.56
C LEU A 354 -2.03 -16.11 -24.54
N ALA A 355 -0.82 -16.24 -25.06
CA ALA A 355 0.10 -15.12 -25.24
C ALA A 355 0.88 -15.25 -26.55
N SER A 356 1.51 -14.16 -27.00
CA SER A 356 2.41 -14.16 -28.16
C SER A 356 3.62 -15.03 -27.91
N SER A 357 4.21 -14.96 -26.73
CA SER A 357 5.36 -15.73 -26.28
C SER A 357 5.36 -15.85 -24.75
N ALA A 358 6.32 -16.60 -24.18
CA ALA A 358 6.54 -16.68 -22.74
C ALA A 358 8.00 -16.97 -22.44
N ALA A 359 8.67 -16.09 -21.71
CA ALA A 359 10.04 -16.26 -21.27
C ALA A 359 10.12 -17.31 -20.14
N GLY A 360 10.91 -18.36 -20.35
CA GLY A 360 11.12 -19.39 -19.34
C GLY A 360 9.84 -20.02 -18.80
N CYS A 361 9.60 -19.87 -17.50
CA CYS A 361 8.42 -20.38 -16.80
C CYS A 361 7.33 -19.32 -16.57
N CYS A 362 7.43 -18.11 -17.16
CA CYS A 362 6.48 -17.00 -16.96
C CYS A 362 5.27 -17.12 -17.90
N TYR A 363 4.44 -18.14 -17.70
CA TYR A 363 3.33 -18.50 -18.58
C TYR A 363 2.17 -17.51 -18.52
N SER A 364 1.38 -17.43 -19.60
CA SER A 364 0.22 -16.53 -19.71
C SER A 364 -0.80 -16.69 -18.58
N GLY A 365 -1.00 -17.90 -18.06
CA GLY A 365 -1.91 -18.18 -16.96
C GLY A 365 -1.60 -17.42 -15.67
N PHE A 366 -0.34 -17.10 -15.46
CA PHE A 366 0.13 -16.38 -14.27
C PHE A 366 -0.35 -14.92 -14.21
N ALA A 367 -0.74 -14.34 -15.31
CA ALA A 367 -1.39 -13.01 -15.31
C ALA A 367 -2.87 -13.04 -14.93
N PHE A 368 -3.45 -14.25 -14.72
CA PHE A 368 -4.87 -14.44 -14.41
C PHE A 368 -5.11 -15.37 -13.21
N ASP A 369 -4.09 -15.68 -12.42
CA ASP A 369 -4.17 -16.58 -11.26
C ASP A 369 -4.42 -15.85 -9.94
N ASP A 370 -4.61 -14.52 -9.99
CA ASP A 370 -4.83 -13.65 -8.84
C ASP A 370 -3.74 -13.79 -7.77
N CYS A 371 -2.50 -14.05 -8.19
CA CYS A 371 -1.34 -14.25 -7.31
C CYS A 371 -0.31 -13.13 -7.48
N THR A 372 0.21 -12.62 -6.37
CA THR A 372 1.21 -11.55 -6.39
C THR A 372 2.64 -12.03 -6.66
N HIS A 373 2.89 -13.36 -6.61
CA HIS A 373 4.22 -13.96 -6.74
C HIS A 373 4.51 -14.53 -8.13
N THR A 374 3.53 -14.53 -9.01
CA THR A 374 3.58 -15.05 -10.37
C THR A 374 3.36 -13.93 -11.37
N TRP A 375 3.86 -14.07 -12.56
CA TRP A 375 3.65 -13.10 -13.65
C TRP A 375 3.89 -13.76 -15.00
N TRP A 376 3.26 -13.21 -16.02
CA TRP A 376 3.63 -13.48 -17.40
C TRP A 376 4.73 -12.50 -17.83
N MET A 377 5.73 -13.01 -18.56
CA MET A 377 6.77 -12.24 -19.23
C MET A 377 6.92 -12.75 -20.65
N PRO A 378 6.90 -11.90 -21.69
CA PRO A 378 7.19 -12.34 -23.07
C PRO A 378 8.67 -12.64 -23.25
N ASP A 379 9.01 -13.41 -24.30
CA ASP A 379 10.39 -13.60 -24.73
C ASP A 379 11.05 -12.27 -25.12
N ASP A 380 12.35 -12.13 -24.86
CA ASP A 380 13.13 -10.92 -25.16
C ASP A 380 13.12 -10.52 -26.66
N ILE A 381 12.85 -11.47 -27.55
CA ILE A 381 12.76 -11.25 -29.00
C ILE A 381 11.35 -10.92 -29.48
N ASP A 382 10.36 -10.87 -28.60
CA ASP A 382 8.97 -10.57 -28.96
C ASP A 382 8.78 -9.06 -29.13
N GLU A 383 8.76 -8.60 -30.37
CA GLU A 383 8.59 -7.18 -30.71
C GLU A 383 7.14 -6.69 -30.58
N HIS A 384 6.17 -7.61 -30.43
CA HIS A 384 4.75 -7.31 -30.37
C HIS A 384 4.03 -8.11 -29.29
N PRO A 385 4.43 -7.95 -28.00
CA PRO A 385 3.91 -8.75 -26.91
C PRO A 385 2.42 -8.52 -26.70
N TRP A 386 1.68 -9.63 -26.55
CA TRP A 386 0.28 -9.62 -26.18
C TRP A 386 -0.09 -10.82 -25.33
N ILE A 387 -1.14 -10.63 -24.52
CA ILE A 387 -1.76 -11.67 -23.71
C ILE A 387 -3.29 -11.57 -23.84
N GLU A 388 -3.97 -12.72 -23.94
CA GLU A 388 -5.42 -12.78 -24.15
C GLU A 388 -6.06 -13.77 -23.19
N VAL A 389 -7.23 -13.41 -22.67
CA VAL A 389 -8.06 -14.28 -21.83
C VAL A 389 -9.39 -14.61 -22.52
N ASP A 390 -9.83 -15.89 -22.43
CA ASP A 390 -11.18 -16.33 -22.79
C ASP A 390 -12.05 -16.35 -21.53
N LEU A 391 -13.00 -15.47 -21.41
CA LEU A 391 -13.95 -15.40 -20.30
C LEU A 391 -14.99 -16.54 -20.32
N LEU A 392 -14.96 -17.40 -21.36
CA LEU A 392 -15.84 -18.54 -21.64
C LEU A 392 -17.25 -18.18 -22.09
N GLN A 393 -17.69 -16.97 -21.87
CA GLN A 393 -18.96 -16.39 -22.32
C GLN A 393 -18.85 -14.88 -22.42
N ASP A 394 -19.82 -14.23 -23.02
CA ASP A 394 -19.89 -12.78 -23.04
C ASP A 394 -20.23 -12.22 -21.67
N PHE A 395 -19.50 -11.18 -21.25
CA PHE A 395 -19.76 -10.36 -20.08
C PHE A 395 -19.91 -8.90 -20.48
N ASP A 396 -20.69 -8.16 -19.70
CA ASP A 396 -20.70 -6.69 -19.74
C ASP A 396 -19.52 -6.19 -18.92
N ILE A 397 -18.48 -5.73 -19.60
CA ILE A 397 -17.19 -5.33 -19.01
C ILE A 397 -17.23 -3.82 -18.79
N TYR A 398 -16.87 -3.38 -17.58
CA TYR A 398 -16.91 -1.98 -17.16
C TYR A 398 -15.55 -1.39 -16.80
N ALA A 399 -14.61 -2.25 -16.41
CA ALA A 399 -13.29 -1.82 -15.96
C ALA A 399 -12.26 -2.94 -16.12
N PHE A 400 -11.00 -2.55 -16.04
CA PHE A 400 -9.88 -3.47 -15.89
C PHE A 400 -8.86 -2.90 -14.91
N GLN A 401 -8.01 -3.77 -14.38
CA GLN A 401 -6.77 -3.42 -13.69
C GLN A 401 -5.62 -4.23 -14.27
N VAL A 402 -4.55 -3.55 -14.65
CA VAL A 402 -3.28 -4.19 -14.94
C VAL A 402 -2.28 -3.86 -13.84
N ILE A 403 -1.61 -4.88 -13.32
CA ILE A 403 -0.45 -4.77 -12.45
C ILE A 403 0.74 -5.24 -13.28
N TRP A 404 1.65 -4.31 -13.58
CA TRP A 404 2.81 -4.60 -14.39
C TRP A 404 3.89 -5.34 -13.59
N ALA A 405 4.60 -6.23 -14.26
CA ALA A 405 5.82 -6.84 -13.78
C ALA A 405 7.00 -6.20 -14.53
N GLU A 406 7.87 -5.52 -13.81
CA GLU A 406 9.07 -4.90 -14.38
C GLU A 406 10.33 -5.60 -13.89
N GLU A 407 11.33 -5.74 -14.75
CA GLU A 407 12.65 -6.26 -14.44
C GLU A 407 13.73 -5.40 -15.09
N GLY A 408 14.89 -5.36 -14.48
CA GLY A 408 16.06 -4.67 -15.04
C GLY A 408 16.13 -3.17 -14.74
N VAL A 409 15.25 -2.61 -13.92
CA VAL A 409 15.41 -1.23 -13.45
C VAL A 409 16.74 -1.09 -12.70
N ASP A 410 17.64 -0.19 -13.16
CA ASP A 410 18.92 0.09 -12.52
C ASP A 410 19.35 1.54 -12.77
N ILE A 411 19.15 2.41 -11.76
CA ILE A 411 19.51 3.83 -11.86
C ILE A 411 21.01 4.07 -12.08
N THR A 412 21.85 3.13 -11.67
CA THR A 412 23.32 3.27 -11.83
C THR A 412 23.77 3.03 -13.24
N GLN A 413 22.98 2.30 -14.00
CA GLN A 413 23.19 2.07 -15.44
C GLN A 413 22.29 2.96 -16.32
N GLY A 414 21.49 3.83 -15.70
CA GLY A 414 20.55 4.70 -16.42
C GLY A 414 19.31 3.98 -16.94
N ILE A 415 19.02 2.77 -16.43
CA ILE A 415 17.80 2.03 -16.75
C ILE A 415 16.69 2.49 -15.83
N LEU A 416 15.88 3.43 -16.32
CA LEU A 416 14.82 4.08 -15.56
C LEU A 416 13.45 3.48 -15.90
N PRO A 417 12.50 3.53 -14.94
CA PRO A 417 11.10 3.26 -15.23
C PRO A 417 10.56 4.17 -16.34
N GLU A 418 9.58 3.66 -17.07
CA GLU A 418 8.90 4.44 -18.12
C GLU A 418 7.39 4.12 -18.19
N PRO A 419 6.55 5.03 -18.69
CA PRO A 419 5.14 4.78 -18.89
C PRO A 419 4.87 3.58 -19.81
N ALA A 420 3.96 2.69 -19.37
CA ALA A 420 3.49 1.61 -20.22
C ALA A 420 2.55 2.15 -21.30
N LYS A 421 2.84 1.82 -22.57
CA LYS A 421 2.01 2.18 -23.73
C LYS A 421 1.33 0.93 -24.26
N TYR A 422 0.01 0.85 -24.15
CA TYR A 422 -0.73 -0.38 -24.39
C TYR A 422 -2.13 -0.15 -24.92
N LYS A 423 -2.80 -1.21 -25.35
CA LYS A 423 -4.21 -1.23 -25.71
C LYS A 423 -4.88 -2.51 -25.21
N LEU A 424 -6.19 -2.42 -24.98
CA LEU A 424 -7.05 -3.59 -24.80
C LEU A 424 -7.98 -3.70 -26.01
N GLU A 425 -8.08 -4.92 -26.55
CA GLU A 425 -8.97 -5.28 -27.63
C GLU A 425 -10.01 -6.28 -27.10
N PHE A 426 -11.26 -6.04 -27.40
CA PHE A 426 -12.40 -6.79 -26.93
C PHE A 426 -13.06 -7.52 -28.10
N PHE A 427 -13.28 -8.83 -27.95
CA PHE A 427 -13.87 -9.64 -29.00
C PHE A 427 -15.09 -10.40 -28.47
N SER A 428 -16.11 -10.51 -29.31
CA SER A 428 -17.28 -11.37 -29.12
C SER A 428 -17.23 -12.56 -30.09
N GLY A 429 -18.16 -13.50 -29.92
CA GLY A 429 -18.33 -14.67 -30.79
C GLY A 429 -17.72 -15.94 -30.20
N ASN A 430 -18.25 -17.11 -30.65
CA ASN A 430 -17.83 -18.42 -30.17
C ASN A 430 -16.84 -19.09 -31.13
N ASP A 431 -17.20 -19.17 -32.40
CA ASP A 431 -16.40 -19.85 -33.43
C ASP A 431 -15.48 -18.87 -34.19
N GLU A 432 -15.94 -17.65 -34.40
CA GLU A 432 -15.19 -16.58 -35.06
C GLU A 432 -15.15 -15.35 -34.15
N LYS A 433 -13.93 -14.91 -33.80
CA LYS A 433 -13.72 -13.72 -32.98
C LYS A 433 -13.97 -12.47 -33.79
N LYS A 434 -14.92 -11.65 -33.33
CA LYS A 434 -15.22 -10.36 -33.91
C LYS A 434 -14.78 -9.25 -32.97
N LEU A 435 -13.91 -8.36 -33.42
CA LEU A 435 -13.52 -7.16 -32.67
C LEU A 435 -14.74 -6.26 -32.44
N VAL A 436 -15.05 -5.95 -31.20
CA VAL A 436 -16.19 -5.11 -30.81
C VAL A 436 -15.80 -3.77 -30.21
N ALA A 437 -14.61 -3.67 -29.59
CA ALA A 437 -14.07 -2.41 -29.07
C ALA A 437 -12.56 -2.46 -28.94
N VAL A 438 -11.96 -1.28 -28.87
CA VAL A 438 -10.54 -1.07 -28.53
C VAL A 438 -10.45 0.08 -27.55
N TRP A 439 -9.79 -0.17 -26.42
CA TRP A 439 -9.37 0.89 -25.49
C TRP A 439 -7.87 1.12 -25.67
N ASN A 440 -7.49 2.32 -26.06
CA ASN A 440 -6.12 2.65 -26.45
C ASN A 440 -5.48 3.63 -25.47
N PHE A 441 -4.28 3.29 -24.99
CA PHE A 441 -3.47 4.04 -24.02
C PHE A 441 -2.02 4.20 -24.52
N TYR A 442 -1.82 4.32 -25.84
CA TYR A 442 -0.50 4.56 -26.41
C TYR A 442 0.01 5.99 -26.16
N ASP A 443 -0.86 6.89 -25.76
CA ASP A 443 -0.56 8.26 -25.33
C ASP A 443 -0.31 8.38 -23.81
N ASN A 444 -0.31 7.26 -23.06
CA ASN A 444 -0.04 7.30 -21.65
C ASN A 444 1.37 7.85 -21.36
N ASP A 445 1.43 8.90 -20.56
CA ASP A 445 2.63 9.60 -20.12
C ASP A 445 2.91 9.43 -18.61
N ARG A 446 2.05 8.68 -17.89
CA ARG A 446 2.16 8.42 -16.47
C ARG A 446 2.90 7.11 -16.22
N ASP A 447 3.90 7.15 -15.37
CA ASP A 447 4.61 5.96 -14.88
C ASP A 447 3.77 5.25 -13.81
N LEU A 448 3.04 4.22 -14.20
CA LEU A 448 2.12 3.45 -13.37
C LEU A 448 2.53 1.98 -13.32
N LEU A 449 2.81 1.46 -12.13
CA LEU A 449 2.91 0.01 -11.93
C LEU A 449 1.54 -0.66 -11.82
N ILE A 450 0.54 0.09 -11.41
CA ILE A 450 -0.86 -0.33 -11.32
C ILE A 450 -1.69 0.67 -12.13
N ASP A 451 -2.44 0.17 -13.08
CA ASP A 451 -3.35 1.00 -13.87
C ASP A 451 -4.76 0.40 -13.82
N PHE A 452 -5.65 1.05 -13.09
CA PHE A 452 -7.08 0.73 -13.04
C PHE A 452 -7.86 1.76 -13.86
N ARG A 453 -8.67 1.28 -14.78
CA ARG A 453 -9.48 2.12 -15.65
C ARG A 453 -10.93 1.66 -15.68
N SER A 454 -11.85 2.60 -15.47
CA SER A 454 -13.29 2.48 -15.70
C SER A 454 -13.63 3.11 -17.05
N MET A 455 -14.30 2.36 -17.90
CA MET A 455 -14.63 2.74 -19.29
C MET A 455 -16.12 2.53 -19.58
N ASP A 456 -16.58 3.00 -20.73
CA ASP A 456 -17.91 2.66 -21.22
C ASP A 456 -18.05 1.14 -21.37
N MET A 457 -19.18 0.61 -20.95
CA MET A 457 -19.46 -0.82 -20.95
C MET A 457 -19.29 -1.44 -22.34
N VAL A 458 -18.56 -2.53 -22.39
CA VAL A 458 -18.34 -3.35 -23.59
C VAL A 458 -18.78 -4.79 -23.32
N ARG A 459 -19.63 -5.35 -24.19
CA ARG A 459 -20.00 -6.76 -24.12
C ARG A 459 -19.02 -7.59 -24.94
N ALA A 460 -18.26 -8.46 -24.25
CA ALA A 460 -17.22 -9.26 -24.88
C ALA A 460 -16.95 -10.58 -24.13
N ARG A 461 -16.40 -11.56 -24.87
CA ARG A 461 -15.90 -12.84 -24.35
C ARG A 461 -14.38 -12.90 -24.24
N TYR A 462 -13.66 -12.30 -25.20
CA TYR A 462 -12.19 -12.31 -25.18
C TYR A 462 -11.67 -10.91 -24.95
N VAL A 463 -10.63 -10.81 -24.11
CA VAL A 463 -9.93 -9.56 -23.85
C VAL A 463 -8.44 -9.79 -24.09
N ARG A 464 -7.85 -8.98 -24.98
CA ARG A 464 -6.44 -9.01 -25.31
C ARG A 464 -5.78 -7.70 -24.91
N LEU A 465 -4.74 -7.80 -24.10
CA LEU A 465 -3.79 -6.72 -23.82
C LEU A 465 -2.61 -6.85 -24.76
N SER A 466 -2.29 -5.78 -25.50
CA SER A 466 -1.06 -5.65 -26.29
C SER A 466 -0.34 -4.40 -25.87
N TYR A 467 0.99 -4.41 -25.79
CA TYR A 467 1.76 -3.23 -25.40
C TYR A 467 3.03 -3.07 -26.25
N LEU A 468 3.60 -1.86 -26.26
CA LEU A 468 4.86 -1.60 -26.89
C LEU A 468 6.01 -2.03 -25.94
N PRO A 469 7.02 -2.71 -26.46
CA PRO A 469 8.24 -2.96 -25.70
C PRO A 469 8.85 -1.66 -25.17
N SER A 470 9.62 -1.76 -24.09
CA SER A 470 10.37 -0.64 -23.55
C SER A 470 11.30 -0.04 -24.61
N VAL A 471 11.40 1.29 -24.63
CA VAL A 471 12.42 1.96 -25.44
C VAL A 471 13.82 1.82 -24.81
N ASN A 472 13.87 1.52 -23.53
CA ASN A 472 15.11 1.19 -22.83
C ASN A 472 15.35 -0.34 -22.90
N PRO A 473 16.38 -0.82 -23.64
CA PRO A 473 16.57 -2.24 -23.88
C PRO A 473 16.91 -3.04 -22.60
N GLY A 474 17.27 -2.37 -21.51
CA GLY A 474 17.52 -3.01 -20.22
C GLY A 474 16.25 -3.25 -19.40
N LEU A 475 15.16 -2.54 -19.71
CA LEU A 475 13.90 -2.65 -18.97
C LEU A 475 12.99 -3.68 -19.63
N LYS A 476 12.65 -4.74 -18.90
CA LYS A 476 11.68 -5.76 -19.32
C LYS A 476 10.35 -5.51 -18.65
N ARG A 477 9.26 -5.70 -19.40
CA ARG A 477 7.91 -5.56 -18.89
C ARG A 477 7.07 -6.78 -19.21
N GLY A 478 6.40 -7.29 -18.18
CA GLY A 478 5.39 -8.33 -18.25
C GLY A 478 4.14 -7.91 -17.47
N VAL A 479 3.28 -8.87 -17.18
CA VAL A 479 2.01 -8.65 -16.46
C VAL A 479 1.97 -9.56 -15.24
N ASN A 480 1.94 -8.96 -14.04
CA ASN A 480 1.71 -9.71 -12.81
C ASN A 480 0.24 -10.13 -12.72
N ASN A 481 -0.69 -9.17 -12.90
CA ASN A 481 -2.12 -9.47 -12.98
C ASN A 481 -2.83 -8.59 -14.02
N LEU A 482 -3.69 -9.21 -14.82
CA LEU A 482 -4.67 -8.52 -15.65
C LEU A 482 -6.06 -8.94 -15.21
N THR A 483 -6.73 -8.08 -14.47
CA THR A 483 -8.08 -8.35 -13.99
C THR A 483 -9.09 -7.56 -14.78
N VAL A 484 -10.03 -8.27 -15.41
CA VAL A 484 -11.17 -7.69 -16.13
C VAL A 484 -12.38 -7.74 -15.20
N PHE A 485 -13.07 -6.62 -15.05
CA PHE A 485 -14.22 -6.48 -14.17
C PHE A 485 -15.51 -6.33 -14.97
N GLY A 486 -16.46 -7.21 -14.67
CA GLY A 486 -17.72 -7.24 -15.39
C GLY A 486 -18.87 -7.89 -14.61
N LYS A 487 -20.00 -7.96 -15.23
CA LYS A 487 -21.19 -8.69 -14.78
C LYS A 487 -21.83 -9.44 -15.94
N ARG A 488 -22.69 -10.42 -15.64
CA ARG A 488 -23.45 -11.20 -16.65
C ARG A 488 -24.56 -10.37 -17.28
#